data_728441f0b1d01913f918cb33cebd4dbc
#
_entry.id   728441f0b1d01913f918cb33cebd4dbc
#
_cell.length_a   1.000
_cell.length_b   1.000
_cell.length_c   1.000
_cell.angle_alpha   90.00
_cell.angle_beta   90.00
_cell.angle_gamma   90.00
#
_symmetry.space_group_name_H-M   'P 1'
#
loop_
_entity.id
_entity.type
_entity.pdbx_description
1 polymer ?
#
loop_
_entity_poly.entity_id
_entity_poly.type
_entity_poly.pdbx_seq_one_letter_code
_entity_poly.pdbx_strand_id
1 'polypeptide(L)'
;IGGYTLGNAMPLDMVDTCLCMGAGIDIAQGIGAVTPGMKCFAFVGDSTFFASSITGIINGVYNQADLTVCILDNSTTAMTGHQPHPGTGHTMMGQVVDKVSIEATLQGIGVKTVRTVDPLDLEAAIKAVKDVAAEPGVKAIIFKSPCIAIVKPLGKAEVLQDACRKCKKCIREIGCPGIVVEDGKIMVDASQCTGCGICADICPFDAIAVTSFEKREGSAK
;
A
#
# COMPACT_ATOMS: atom_id res chain seq x y z
N ILE A 1 10.62 -5.21 4.14
CA ILE A 1 11.41 -4.00 4.37
C ILE A 1 11.22 -3.09 3.18
N GLY A 2 10.80 -1.89 3.45
CA GLY A 2 10.48 -0.84 2.49
C GLY A 2 9.88 0.34 3.24
N GLY A 3 9.46 1.42 2.59
CA GLY A 3 8.80 2.56 3.25
C GLY A 3 7.57 2.16 4.07
N TYR A 4 6.87 1.11 3.66
CA TYR A 4 5.71 0.56 4.36
C TYR A 4 6.04 -0.08 5.73
N THR A 5 7.30 -0.38 6.03
CA THR A 5 7.72 -0.81 7.38
C THR A 5 7.46 0.26 8.42
N LEU A 6 7.31 1.52 8.02
CA LEU A 6 6.89 2.59 8.92
C LEU A 6 5.51 2.35 9.54
N GLY A 7 4.68 1.46 8.97
CA GLY A 7 3.46 0.98 9.61
C GLY A 7 3.69 0.28 10.96
N ASN A 8 4.93 -0.14 11.27
CA ASN A 8 5.31 -0.65 12.59
C ASN A 8 5.46 0.46 13.65
N ALA A 9 5.63 1.71 13.23
CA ALA A 9 5.78 2.83 14.15
C ALA A 9 4.43 3.30 14.69
N MET A 10 4.43 3.83 15.91
CA MET A 10 3.27 4.53 16.45
C MET A 10 2.88 5.73 15.53
N PRO A 11 1.61 5.99 15.35
CA PRO A 11 0.44 5.44 16.04
C PRO A 11 -0.15 4.16 15.40
N LEU A 12 0.40 3.64 14.33
CA LEU A 12 -0.18 2.54 13.56
C LEU A 12 0.04 1.17 14.21
N ASP A 13 1.28 0.85 14.60
CA ASP A 13 1.65 -0.41 15.26
C ASP A 13 1.05 -1.66 14.59
N MET A 14 1.20 -1.75 13.26
CA MET A 14 0.47 -2.70 12.40
C MET A 14 1.31 -3.91 11.95
N VAL A 15 2.53 -4.06 12.45
CA VAL A 15 3.46 -5.10 11.96
C VAL A 15 3.86 -6.04 13.07
N ASP A 16 3.46 -7.31 12.98
CA ASP A 16 3.83 -8.35 13.95
C ASP A 16 5.26 -8.83 13.76
N THR A 17 5.73 -8.94 12.51
CA THR A 17 7.07 -9.43 12.18
C THR A 17 7.69 -8.67 11.01
N CYS A 18 9.01 -8.39 11.11
CA CYS A 18 9.77 -7.79 10.03
C CYS A 18 11.22 -8.30 10.11
N LEU A 19 11.69 -9.01 9.07
CA LEU A 19 13.05 -9.60 9.04
C LEU A 19 13.87 -9.07 7.88
N CYS A 20 13.59 -9.54 6.64
CA CYS A 20 14.27 -9.09 5.44
C CYS A 20 13.30 -8.97 4.25
N MET A 21 13.78 -8.39 3.13
CA MET A 21 12.94 -8.17 1.95
C MET A 21 12.38 -9.49 1.41
N GLY A 22 11.05 -9.63 1.39
CA GLY A 22 10.33 -10.82 0.94
C GLY A 22 10.04 -11.86 2.03
N ALA A 23 10.77 -11.88 3.15
CA ALA A 23 10.61 -12.89 4.20
C ALA A 23 9.20 -12.95 4.83
N GLY A 24 8.44 -11.84 4.78
CA GLY A 24 7.08 -11.81 5.31
C GLY A 24 6.16 -12.87 4.71
N ILE A 25 6.37 -13.26 3.46
CA ILE A 25 5.60 -14.31 2.79
C ILE A 25 5.85 -15.67 3.45
N ASP A 26 7.12 -16.01 3.67
CA ASP A 26 7.48 -17.31 4.24
C ASP A 26 7.17 -17.39 5.75
N ILE A 27 7.37 -16.28 6.46
CA ILE A 27 6.99 -16.16 7.87
C ILE A 27 5.47 -16.35 8.04
N ALA A 28 4.66 -15.68 7.23
CA ALA A 28 3.21 -15.80 7.27
C ALA A 28 2.73 -17.21 6.95
N GLN A 29 3.38 -17.93 6.02
CA GLN A 29 3.11 -19.34 5.76
C GLN A 29 3.42 -20.21 6.97
N GLY A 30 4.58 -19.99 7.61
CA GLY A 30 4.97 -20.73 8.80
C GLY A 30 3.99 -20.51 9.97
N ILE A 31 3.61 -19.26 10.21
CA ILE A 31 2.62 -18.92 11.25
C ILE A 31 1.26 -19.58 10.95
N GLY A 32 0.77 -19.45 9.71
CA GLY A 32 -0.51 -20.06 9.31
C GLY A 32 -0.53 -21.59 9.43
N ALA A 33 0.61 -22.24 9.16
CA ALA A 33 0.73 -23.71 9.29
C ALA A 33 0.62 -24.19 10.73
N VAL A 34 1.10 -23.42 11.71
CA VAL A 34 1.08 -23.80 13.14
C VAL A 34 -0.12 -23.19 13.90
N THR A 35 -0.85 -22.27 13.27
CA THR A 35 -2.00 -21.60 13.88
C THR A 35 -3.21 -21.67 12.94
N PRO A 36 -3.88 -22.83 12.86
CA PRO A 36 -5.03 -23.02 11.98
C PRO A 36 -6.13 -21.98 12.21
N GLY A 37 -6.66 -21.40 11.12
CA GLY A 37 -7.72 -20.40 11.15
C GLY A 37 -7.23 -18.96 11.33
N MET A 38 -5.94 -18.71 11.58
CA MET A 38 -5.39 -17.37 11.60
C MET A 38 -5.33 -16.79 10.18
N LYS A 39 -5.80 -15.56 10.01
CA LYS A 39 -5.67 -14.83 8.74
C LYS A 39 -4.31 -14.15 8.68
N CYS A 40 -3.44 -14.63 7.80
CA CYS A 40 -2.10 -14.10 7.63
C CYS A 40 -2.02 -13.16 6.43
N PHE A 41 -1.41 -12.00 6.62
CA PHE A 41 -1.12 -11.01 5.58
C PHE A 41 0.37 -10.79 5.47
N ALA A 42 0.90 -10.83 4.25
CA ALA A 42 2.30 -10.51 3.97
C ALA A 42 2.39 -9.30 3.05
N PHE A 43 3.14 -8.28 3.45
CA PHE A 43 3.32 -7.05 2.68
C PHE A 43 4.67 -7.04 1.99
N VAL A 44 4.66 -6.73 0.69
CA VAL A 44 5.88 -6.60 -0.12
C VAL A 44 5.75 -5.44 -1.11
N GLY A 45 6.83 -4.74 -1.40
CA GLY A 45 6.87 -3.76 -2.48
C GLY A 45 6.99 -4.43 -3.85
N ASP A 46 6.67 -3.69 -4.91
CA ASP A 46 6.79 -4.13 -6.30
C ASP A 46 8.21 -4.59 -6.68
N SER A 47 9.22 -3.82 -6.33
CA SER A 47 10.62 -4.21 -6.53
C SER A 47 10.98 -5.49 -5.76
N THR A 48 10.56 -5.61 -4.50
CA THR A 48 10.76 -6.80 -3.68
C THR A 48 10.02 -8.01 -4.24
N PHE A 49 8.83 -7.81 -4.82
CA PHE A 49 8.09 -8.86 -5.49
C PHE A 49 8.96 -9.55 -6.54
N PHE A 50 9.57 -8.79 -7.44
CA PHE A 50 10.42 -9.35 -8.49
C PHE A 50 11.76 -9.88 -7.96
N ALA A 51 12.31 -9.28 -6.92
CA ALA A 51 13.64 -9.63 -6.43
C ALA A 51 13.66 -10.92 -5.60
N SER A 52 12.66 -11.16 -4.74
CA SER A 52 12.73 -12.22 -3.74
C SER A 52 11.41 -12.87 -3.33
N SER A 53 10.25 -12.36 -3.80
CA SER A 53 8.96 -12.82 -3.30
C SER A 53 8.36 -13.98 -4.09
N ILE A 54 8.68 -14.10 -5.37
CA ILE A 54 8.07 -15.07 -6.31
C ILE A 54 8.26 -16.51 -5.80
N THR A 55 9.45 -16.86 -5.32
CA THR A 55 9.76 -18.19 -4.80
C THR A 55 8.92 -18.54 -3.57
N GLY A 56 8.75 -17.61 -2.65
CA GLY A 56 7.89 -17.80 -1.47
C GLY A 56 6.41 -17.98 -1.86
N ILE A 57 5.93 -17.24 -2.86
CA ILE A 57 4.55 -17.40 -3.37
C ILE A 57 4.36 -18.77 -4.02
N ILE A 58 5.32 -19.23 -4.84
CA ILE A 58 5.30 -20.57 -5.44
C ILE A 58 5.24 -21.64 -4.34
N ASN A 59 6.06 -21.50 -3.29
CA ASN A 59 6.06 -22.40 -2.15
C ASN A 59 4.68 -22.43 -1.46
N GLY A 60 4.06 -21.26 -1.26
CA GLY A 60 2.73 -21.15 -0.66
C GLY A 60 1.65 -21.84 -1.49
N VAL A 61 1.65 -21.63 -2.82
CA VAL A 61 0.71 -22.29 -3.74
C VAL A 61 0.91 -23.80 -3.72
N TYR A 62 2.15 -24.26 -3.79
CA TYR A 62 2.48 -25.69 -3.77
C TYR A 62 2.03 -26.38 -2.46
N ASN A 63 2.24 -25.74 -1.31
CA ASN A 63 1.88 -26.26 -0.01
C ASN A 63 0.43 -25.91 0.43
N GLN A 64 -0.37 -25.33 -0.45
CA GLN A 64 -1.77 -24.94 -0.19
C GLN A 64 -1.93 -24.05 1.05
N ALA A 65 -1.00 -23.13 1.27
CA ALA A 65 -1.07 -22.20 2.38
C ALA A 65 -2.29 -21.26 2.27
N ASP A 66 -2.85 -20.84 3.41
CA ASP A 66 -3.88 -19.79 3.48
C ASP A 66 -3.20 -18.44 3.80
N LEU A 67 -2.94 -17.64 2.77
CA LEU A 67 -2.14 -16.43 2.86
C LEU A 67 -2.65 -15.34 1.93
N THR A 68 -2.76 -14.12 2.43
CA THR A 68 -3.01 -12.92 1.61
C THR A 68 -1.71 -12.16 1.39
N VAL A 69 -1.26 -12.08 0.14
CA VAL A 69 -0.09 -11.30 -0.26
C VAL A 69 -0.53 -9.91 -0.70
N CYS A 70 -0.10 -8.89 0.03
CA CYS A 70 -0.34 -7.47 -0.28
C CYS A 70 0.88 -6.90 -0.99
N ILE A 71 0.74 -6.60 -2.28
CA ILE A 71 1.81 -6.05 -3.10
C ILE A 71 1.59 -4.55 -3.24
N LEU A 72 2.54 -3.76 -2.75
CA LEU A 72 2.51 -2.30 -2.79
C LEU A 72 3.25 -1.83 -4.04
N ASP A 73 2.52 -1.66 -5.15
CA ASP A 73 3.04 -1.22 -6.44
C ASP A 73 3.04 0.30 -6.51
N ASN A 74 4.20 0.90 -6.24
CA ASN A 74 4.41 2.34 -6.37
C ASN A 74 5.19 2.71 -7.64
N SER A 75 5.40 1.74 -8.53
CA SER A 75 6.04 1.89 -9.86
C SER A 75 7.50 2.35 -9.82
N THR A 76 8.20 2.13 -8.71
CA THR A 76 9.64 2.44 -8.60
C THR A 76 10.26 1.79 -7.36
N THR A 77 11.58 1.57 -7.38
CA THR A 77 12.35 1.18 -6.18
C THR A 77 12.69 2.44 -5.37
N ALA A 78 11.71 2.97 -4.62
CA ALA A 78 11.77 4.33 -4.07
C ALA A 78 12.90 4.56 -3.07
N MET A 79 13.06 3.69 -2.06
CA MET A 79 13.96 3.95 -0.91
C MET A 79 15.43 4.09 -1.26
N THR A 80 15.89 3.45 -2.33
CA THR A 80 17.30 3.40 -2.70
C THR A 80 17.67 4.33 -3.85
N GLY A 81 16.75 5.18 -4.29
CA GLY A 81 17.01 6.21 -5.31
C GLY A 81 16.21 6.03 -6.60
N HIS A 82 15.01 5.47 -6.51
CA HIS A 82 14.05 5.37 -7.62
C HIS A 82 14.55 4.52 -8.80
N GLN A 83 15.27 3.45 -8.53
CA GLN A 83 15.76 2.54 -9.57
C GLN A 83 14.61 1.85 -10.29
N PRO A 84 14.78 1.54 -11.58
CA PRO A 84 13.85 0.69 -12.30
C PRO A 84 13.88 -0.75 -11.77
N HIS A 85 12.77 -1.46 -11.97
CA HIS A 85 12.62 -2.88 -11.74
C HIS A 85 11.77 -3.48 -12.88
N PRO A 86 11.60 -4.80 -13.02
CA PRO A 86 10.94 -5.39 -14.18
C PRO A 86 9.53 -4.85 -14.49
N GLY A 87 8.79 -4.34 -13.50
CA GLY A 87 7.46 -3.73 -13.68
C GLY A 87 7.46 -2.27 -14.13
N THR A 88 8.62 -1.60 -14.25
CA THR A 88 8.67 -0.16 -14.57
C THR A 88 8.66 0.16 -16.06
N GLY A 89 9.06 -0.80 -16.93
CA GLY A 89 9.18 -0.58 -18.38
C GLY A 89 10.49 0.08 -18.82
N HIS A 90 11.49 0.10 -17.94
CA HIS A 90 12.82 0.60 -18.25
C HIS A 90 13.87 -0.33 -17.65
N THR A 91 14.97 -0.55 -18.40
CA THR A 91 16.16 -1.22 -17.88
C THR A 91 17.00 -0.28 -17.01
N MET A 92 17.95 -0.81 -16.25
CA MET A 92 18.92 -0.01 -15.50
C MET A 92 19.74 0.93 -16.38
N MET A 93 19.92 0.59 -17.67
CA MET A 93 20.64 1.42 -18.64
C MET A 93 19.73 2.41 -19.39
N GLY A 94 18.45 2.55 -18.94
CA GLY A 94 17.51 3.51 -19.51
C GLY A 94 16.78 3.08 -20.79
N GLN A 95 16.99 1.86 -21.25
CA GLN A 95 16.27 1.34 -22.43
C GLN A 95 14.80 1.12 -22.08
N VAL A 96 13.90 1.53 -22.97
CA VAL A 96 12.46 1.25 -22.86
C VAL A 96 12.22 -0.21 -23.25
N VAL A 97 11.51 -0.94 -22.41
CA VAL A 97 11.18 -2.37 -22.58
C VAL A 97 9.74 -2.62 -22.12
N ASP A 98 9.20 -3.76 -22.50
CA ASP A 98 7.90 -4.19 -22.01
C ASP A 98 7.94 -4.44 -20.49
N LYS A 99 6.86 -4.04 -19.82
CA LYS A 99 6.71 -4.28 -18.38
C LYS A 99 6.40 -5.75 -18.12
N VAL A 100 7.06 -6.32 -17.13
CA VAL A 100 6.63 -7.61 -16.57
C VAL A 100 5.41 -7.35 -15.66
N SER A 101 4.28 -7.97 -15.98
CA SER A 101 3.05 -7.81 -15.20
C SER A 101 3.11 -8.61 -13.91
N ILE A 102 2.92 -7.94 -12.78
CA ILE A 102 2.76 -8.58 -11.47
C ILE A 102 1.55 -9.51 -11.49
N GLU A 103 0.42 -9.04 -12.02
CA GLU A 103 -0.82 -9.80 -12.09
C GLU A 103 -0.66 -11.08 -12.92
N ALA A 104 -0.11 -10.96 -14.14
CA ALA A 104 0.13 -12.12 -15.00
C ALA A 104 1.12 -13.10 -14.37
N THR A 105 2.14 -12.61 -13.66
CA THR A 105 3.10 -13.46 -12.93
C THR A 105 2.40 -14.24 -11.83
N LEU A 106 1.56 -13.60 -11.02
CA LEU A 106 0.77 -14.25 -9.97
C LEU A 106 -0.16 -15.32 -10.53
N GLN A 107 -0.87 -15.02 -11.61
CA GLN A 107 -1.74 -15.97 -12.30
C GLN A 107 -0.94 -17.15 -12.87
N GLY A 108 0.23 -16.89 -13.46
CA GLY A 108 1.14 -17.92 -13.99
C GLY A 108 1.70 -18.85 -12.91
N ILE A 109 1.88 -18.37 -11.69
CA ILE A 109 2.26 -19.17 -10.52
C ILE A 109 1.11 -20.05 -10.03
N GLY A 110 -0.15 -19.70 -10.35
CA GLY A 110 -1.35 -20.42 -9.91
C GLY A 110 -2.13 -19.72 -8.80
N VAL A 111 -1.85 -18.46 -8.50
CA VAL A 111 -2.69 -17.64 -7.60
C VAL A 111 -4.02 -17.35 -8.27
N LYS A 112 -5.11 -17.89 -7.73
CA LYS A 112 -6.44 -17.82 -8.36
C LYS A 112 -7.14 -16.48 -8.14
N THR A 113 -7.00 -15.92 -6.95
CA THR A 113 -7.62 -14.65 -6.56
C THR A 113 -6.57 -13.55 -6.55
N VAL A 114 -6.63 -12.67 -7.55
CA VAL A 114 -5.80 -11.46 -7.66
C VAL A 114 -6.71 -10.27 -7.84
N ARG A 115 -6.52 -9.21 -7.06
CA ARG A 115 -7.25 -7.94 -7.17
C ARG A 115 -6.27 -6.79 -7.22
N THR A 116 -6.49 -5.86 -8.14
CA THR A 116 -5.76 -4.59 -8.21
C THR A 116 -6.69 -3.46 -7.79
N VAL A 117 -6.22 -2.60 -6.89
CA VAL A 117 -7.00 -1.49 -6.32
C VAL A 117 -6.09 -0.27 -6.10
N ASP A 118 -6.65 0.92 -6.30
CA ASP A 118 -5.99 2.16 -5.87
C ASP A 118 -6.14 2.31 -4.34
N PRO A 119 -5.05 2.33 -3.56
CA PRO A 119 -5.13 2.50 -2.12
C PRO A 119 -5.65 3.87 -1.69
N LEU A 120 -5.72 4.85 -2.60
CA LEU A 120 -6.28 6.18 -2.35
C LEU A 120 -7.82 6.21 -2.51
N ASP A 121 -8.42 5.17 -3.10
CA ASP A 121 -9.86 4.89 -3.00
C ASP A 121 -10.06 3.98 -1.77
N LEU A 122 -10.26 4.62 -0.62
CA LEU A 122 -10.30 3.94 0.67
C LEU A 122 -11.46 2.93 0.77
N GLU A 123 -12.61 3.23 0.20
CA GLU A 123 -13.77 2.34 0.22
C GLU A 123 -13.50 1.08 -0.62
N ALA A 124 -13.01 1.26 -1.85
CA ALA A 124 -12.65 0.15 -2.72
C ALA A 124 -11.52 -0.70 -2.13
N ALA A 125 -10.50 -0.07 -1.51
CA ALA A 125 -9.40 -0.77 -0.86
C ALA A 125 -9.87 -1.61 0.33
N ILE A 126 -10.69 -1.06 1.22
CA ILE A 126 -11.27 -1.80 2.36
C ILE A 126 -12.12 -2.97 1.87
N LYS A 127 -12.96 -2.74 0.85
CA LYS A 127 -13.79 -3.80 0.27
C LYS A 127 -12.93 -4.91 -0.31
N ALA A 128 -11.88 -4.56 -1.08
CA ALA A 128 -10.97 -5.55 -1.67
C ALA A 128 -10.29 -6.40 -0.60
N VAL A 129 -9.81 -5.80 0.49
CA VAL A 129 -9.20 -6.55 1.61
C VAL A 129 -10.19 -7.53 2.22
N LYS A 130 -11.42 -7.10 2.50
CA LYS A 130 -12.47 -7.97 3.10
C LYS A 130 -12.83 -9.13 2.19
N ASP A 131 -13.07 -8.83 0.91
CA ASP A 131 -13.48 -9.84 -0.08
C ASP A 131 -12.37 -10.87 -0.30
N VAL A 132 -11.14 -10.40 -0.54
CA VAL A 132 -9.99 -11.27 -0.81
C VAL A 132 -9.59 -12.10 0.41
N ALA A 133 -9.60 -11.52 1.62
CA ALA A 133 -9.26 -12.24 2.84
C ALA A 133 -10.26 -13.36 3.19
N ALA A 134 -11.48 -13.31 2.65
CA ALA A 134 -12.48 -14.35 2.83
C ALA A 134 -12.22 -15.60 1.95
N GLU A 135 -11.50 -15.43 0.84
CA GLU A 135 -11.17 -16.52 -0.08
C GLU A 135 -10.13 -17.48 0.52
N PRO A 136 -10.20 -18.77 0.21
CA PRO A 136 -9.21 -19.74 0.67
C PRO A 136 -7.93 -19.74 -0.18
N GLY A 137 -6.86 -20.26 0.38
CA GLY A 137 -5.59 -20.50 -0.30
C GLY A 137 -4.72 -19.25 -0.41
N VAL A 138 -3.75 -19.26 -1.33
CA VAL A 138 -2.91 -18.09 -1.61
C VAL A 138 -3.68 -17.13 -2.52
N LYS A 139 -3.83 -15.89 -2.07
CA LYS A 139 -4.51 -14.81 -2.76
C LYS A 139 -3.67 -13.54 -2.70
N ALA A 140 -3.89 -12.62 -3.64
CA ALA A 140 -3.10 -11.40 -3.74
C ALA A 140 -3.97 -10.16 -3.94
N ILE A 141 -3.53 -9.07 -3.32
CA ILE A 141 -4.04 -7.71 -3.55
C ILE A 141 -2.87 -6.85 -4.00
N ILE A 142 -3.02 -6.22 -5.17
CA ILE A 142 -2.06 -5.25 -5.70
C ILE A 142 -2.59 -3.86 -5.40
N PHE A 143 -1.99 -3.19 -4.43
CA PHE A 143 -2.27 -1.79 -4.13
C PHE A 143 -1.42 -0.92 -5.04
N LYS A 144 -2.05 -0.33 -6.06
CA LYS A 144 -1.33 0.38 -7.12
C LYS A 144 -1.56 1.87 -7.04
N SER A 145 -0.51 2.59 -6.67
CA SER A 145 -0.48 4.06 -6.69
C SER A 145 0.96 4.53 -6.84
N PRO A 146 1.26 5.43 -7.79
CA PRO A 146 2.64 5.84 -8.05
C PRO A 146 3.26 6.55 -6.84
N CYS A 147 4.56 6.35 -6.63
CA CYS A 147 5.32 7.03 -5.58
C CYS A 147 5.22 8.55 -5.76
N ILE A 148 4.98 9.27 -4.67
CA ILE A 148 4.88 10.73 -4.66
C ILE A 148 6.14 11.44 -5.18
N ALA A 149 7.28 10.77 -5.15
CA ALA A 149 8.54 11.33 -5.65
C ALA A 149 8.65 11.32 -7.19
N ILE A 150 7.82 10.54 -7.88
CA ILE A 150 7.80 10.45 -9.36
C ILE A 150 6.55 11.07 -9.99
N VAL A 151 5.66 11.61 -9.18
CA VAL A 151 4.44 12.30 -9.64
C VAL A 151 4.31 13.66 -8.95
N LYS A 152 3.53 14.56 -9.55
CA LYS A 152 3.20 15.83 -8.92
C LYS A 152 2.18 15.63 -7.79
N PRO A 153 2.18 16.48 -6.74
CA PRO A 153 1.15 16.48 -5.72
C PRO A 153 -0.25 16.62 -6.34
N LEU A 154 -1.21 15.89 -5.80
CA LEU A 154 -2.59 15.85 -6.32
C LEU A 154 -3.39 17.10 -5.91
N GLY A 155 -3.00 17.74 -4.82
CA GLY A 155 -3.73 18.87 -4.24
C GLY A 155 -3.16 19.26 -2.88
N LYS A 156 -3.99 19.93 -2.08
CA LYS A 156 -3.71 20.26 -0.68
C LYS A 156 -4.93 19.95 0.18
N ALA A 157 -4.68 19.49 1.39
CA ALA A 157 -5.70 19.37 2.41
C ALA A 157 -5.64 20.59 3.35
N GLU A 158 -6.77 20.96 3.92
CA GLU A 158 -6.91 22.03 4.91
C GLU A 158 -7.91 21.61 5.99
N VAL A 159 -7.59 21.91 7.26
CA VAL A 159 -8.50 21.62 8.37
C VAL A 159 -9.42 22.82 8.63
N LEU A 160 -10.72 22.59 8.49
CA LEU A 160 -11.75 23.55 8.82
C LEU A 160 -11.90 23.62 10.35
N GLN A 161 -11.27 24.60 10.96
CA GLN A 161 -11.14 24.69 12.42
C GLN A 161 -12.49 24.74 13.16
N ASP A 162 -13.50 25.37 12.57
CA ASP A 162 -14.86 25.49 13.15
C ASP A 162 -15.59 24.14 13.19
N ALA A 163 -15.32 23.26 12.21
CA ALA A 163 -15.88 21.93 12.14
C ALA A 163 -15.05 20.89 12.92
N CYS A 164 -13.76 21.16 13.12
CA CYS A 164 -12.84 20.21 13.73
C CYS A 164 -13.10 19.99 15.22
N ARG A 165 -13.44 18.77 15.62
CA ARG A 165 -13.67 18.36 17.00
C ARG A 165 -12.40 17.89 17.73
N LYS A 166 -11.23 18.01 17.10
CA LYS A 166 -9.91 17.63 17.68
C LYS A 166 -9.85 16.18 18.18
N CYS A 167 -10.63 15.29 17.57
CA CYS A 167 -10.71 13.86 17.94
C CYS A 167 -9.44 13.07 17.60
N LYS A 168 -8.53 13.65 16.79
CA LYS A 168 -7.26 13.07 16.34
C LYS A 168 -7.38 11.75 15.54
N LYS A 169 -8.56 11.43 15.01
CA LYS A 169 -8.75 10.22 14.20
C LYS A 169 -7.84 10.24 12.98
N CYS A 170 -7.75 11.36 12.28
CA CYS A 170 -6.85 11.59 11.14
C CYS A 170 -5.34 11.38 11.46
N ILE A 171 -4.93 11.49 12.71
CA ILE A 171 -3.56 11.20 13.14
C ILE A 171 -3.41 9.72 13.47
N ARG A 172 -4.29 9.18 14.32
CA ARG A 172 -4.15 7.83 14.87
C ARG A 172 -4.36 6.72 13.84
N GLU A 173 -5.23 6.93 12.86
CA GLU A 173 -5.59 5.89 11.90
C GLU A 173 -4.80 5.96 10.60
N ILE A 174 -4.18 7.12 10.28
CA ILE A 174 -3.38 7.24 9.04
C ILE A 174 -1.89 7.32 9.34
N GLY A 175 -1.49 7.91 10.47
CA GLY A 175 -0.08 8.22 10.73
C GLY A 175 0.52 9.20 9.70
N CYS A 176 -0.29 10.09 9.12
CA CYS A 176 0.14 10.99 8.07
C CYS A 176 1.16 12.02 8.58
N PRO A 177 2.36 12.13 7.98
CA PRO A 177 3.36 13.12 8.39
C PRO A 177 2.94 14.56 8.12
N GLY A 178 1.99 14.77 7.19
CA GLY A 178 1.45 16.08 6.88
C GLY A 178 0.37 16.59 7.86
N ILE A 179 -0.03 15.79 8.86
CA ILE A 179 -1.01 16.24 9.86
C ILE A 179 -0.30 16.43 11.20
N VAL A 180 -0.31 17.65 11.69
CA VAL A 180 0.40 18.05 12.91
C VAL A 180 -0.56 18.64 13.95
N VAL A 181 -0.11 18.73 15.18
CA VAL A 181 -0.81 19.42 16.27
C VAL A 181 0.02 20.64 16.69
N GLU A 182 -0.50 21.82 16.44
CA GLU A 182 0.11 23.10 16.81
C GLU A 182 -0.87 23.90 17.67
N ASP A 183 -0.43 24.39 18.80
CA ASP A 183 -1.24 25.17 19.77
C ASP A 183 -2.61 24.53 20.08
N GLY A 184 -2.62 23.19 20.19
CA GLY A 184 -3.85 22.42 20.44
C GLY A 184 -4.84 22.37 19.28
N LYS A 185 -4.42 22.78 18.08
CA LYS A 185 -5.19 22.67 16.83
C LYS A 185 -4.61 21.59 15.93
N ILE A 186 -5.49 20.94 15.18
CA ILE A 186 -5.06 20.03 14.11
C ILE A 186 -4.79 20.89 12.89
N MET A 187 -3.60 20.78 12.33
CA MET A 187 -3.14 21.55 11.16
C MET A 187 -2.60 20.62 10.07
N VAL A 188 -2.52 21.11 8.86
CA VAL A 188 -1.85 20.42 7.74
C VAL A 188 -0.57 21.17 7.41
N ASP A 189 0.56 20.48 7.51
CA ASP A 189 1.83 20.97 6.99
C ASP A 189 1.84 20.86 5.46
N ALA A 190 1.75 22.01 4.80
CA ALA A 190 1.69 22.09 3.34
C ALA A 190 2.97 21.55 2.64
N SER A 191 4.10 21.47 3.34
CA SER A 191 5.36 20.94 2.80
C SER A 191 5.35 19.41 2.71
N GLN A 192 4.55 18.75 3.55
CA GLN A 192 4.42 17.29 3.61
C GLN A 192 3.13 16.78 2.96
N CYS A 193 2.15 17.66 2.74
CA CYS A 193 0.85 17.26 2.20
C CYS A 193 0.92 17.07 0.69
N THR A 194 0.48 15.88 0.23
CA THR A 194 0.38 15.55 -1.20
C THR A 194 -1.04 15.67 -1.77
N GLY A 195 -2.02 16.02 -0.94
CA GLY A 195 -3.41 16.14 -1.35
C GLY A 195 -4.10 14.83 -1.70
N CYS A 196 -3.65 13.71 -1.13
CA CYS A 196 -4.19 12.38 -1.45
C CYS A 196 -5.66 12.16 -1.03
N GLY A 197 -6.20 12.94 -0.10
CA GLY A 197 -7.60 12.89 0.31
C GLY A 197 -7.94 11.96 1.47
N ILE A 198 -7.12 10.96 1.78
CA ILE A 198 -7.41 9.93 2.80
C ILE A 198 -7.85 10.52 4.15
N CYS A 199 -7.26 11.65 4.55
CA CYS A 199 -7.64 12.30 5.82
C CYS A 199 -9.05 12.91 5.80
N ALA A 200 -9.54 13.31 4.64
CA ALA A 200 -10.91 13.77 4.48
C ALA A 200 -11.89 12.59 4.55
N ASP A 201 -11.58 11.49 3.86
CA ASP A 201 -12.43 10.29 3.81
C ASP A 201 -12.68 9.68 5.19
N ILE A 202 -11.68 9.74 6.10
CA ILE A 202 -11.84 9.18 7.45
C ILE A 202 -12.38 10.18 8.47
N CYS A 203 -12.53 11.45 8.11
CA CYS A 203 -12.99 12.48 9.05
C CYS A 203 -14.49 12.36 9.31
N PRO A 204 -14.95 11.97 10.53
CA PRO A 204 -16.37 11.79 10.79
C PRO A 204 -17.15 13.10 10.94
N PHE A 205 -16.47 14.24 10.79
CA PHE A 205 -17.05 15.59 10.97
C PHE A 205 -16.90 16.44 9.71
N ASP A 206 -16.48 15.87 8.57
CA ASP A 206 -16.21 16.58 7.32
C ASP A 206 -15.35 17.84 7.51
N ALA A 207 -14.44 17.77 8.50
CA ALA A 207 -13.64 18.91 8.91
C ALA A 207 -12.34 19.06 8.15
N ILE A 208 -12.12 18.29 7.05
CA ILE A 208 -10.94 18.38 6.21
C ILE A 208 -11.40 18.55 4.77
N ALA A 209 -11.06 19.70 4.20
CA ALA A 209 -11.29 19.99 2.79
C ALA A 209 -10.04 19.64 1.97
N VAL A 210 -10.22 19.13 0.76
CA VAL A 210 -9.13 18.86 -0.19
C VAL A 210 -9.37 19.67 -1.45
N THR A 211 -8.40 20.51 -1.81
CA THR A 211 -8.40 21.25 -3.06
C THR A 211 -7.48 20.54 -4.04
N SER A 212 -8.05 19.97 -5.11
CA SER A 212 -7.28 19.37 -6.20
C SER A 212 -6.64 20.42 -7.08
N PHE A 213 -5.38 20.19 -7.51
CA PHE A 213 -4.68 21.11 -8.43
C PHE A 213 -5.05 20.87 -9.89
N GLU A 214 -5.37 19.64 -10.26
CA GLU A 214 -5.88 19.25 -11.59
C GLU A 214 -6.79 18.03 -11.46
N LYS A 215 -7.82 17.91 -12.32
CA LYS A 215 -8.57 16.64 -12.45
C LYS A 215 -7.59 15.57 -12.93
N ARG A 216 -7.61 14.39 -12.32
CA ARG A 216 -6.91 13.21 -12.84
C ARG A 216 -7.39 12.93 -14.26
N GLU A 217 -6.64 13.37 -15.28
CA GLU A 217 -6.79 12.86 -16.63
C GLU A 217 -6.14 11.47 -16.63
N GLY A 218 -6.96 10.42 -16.71
CA GLY A 218 -6.43 9.07 -16.99
C GLY A 218 -6.80 7.93 -16.05
N SER A 219 -7.95 7.93 -15.40
CA SER A 219 -8.53 6.69 -14.88
C SER A 219 -9.58 6.11 -15.85
N ALA A 220 -9.18 5.96 -17.12
CA ALA A 220 -9.97 5.23 -18.12
C ALA A 220 -9.00 4.63 -19.14
N LYS A 221 -8.58 3.38 -18.91
CA LYS A 221 -8.51 2.26 -19.88
C LYS A 221 -7.64 1.15 -19.30
#